data_c4a1b6f05011e136a0168e5de6eaaa9b
#
_entry.id   c4a1b6f05011e136a0168e5de6eaaa9b
#
_cell.length_a   1.000
_cell.length_b   1.000
_cell.length_c   1.000
_cell.angle_alpha   90.00
_cell.angle_beta   90.00
_cell.angle_gamma   90.00
#
_symmetry.space_group_name_H-M   'P 1'
#
loop_
_entity.id
_entity.type
_entity.pdbx_description
1 polymer ?
#
loop_
_entity_poly.entity_id
_entity_poly.type
_entity_poly.pdbx_seq_one_letter_code
_entity_poly.pdbx_strand_id
1 'polypeptide(L)'
;MNVEPGHVKTLAQDLLAIDGVTEVYSVAGPYDLVAIARVRRHEQLSDLVTDLIGSREGVISTETLIAFRAFAKRDLDLVWDIGVD
;
A
#
# COMPACT_ATOMS: atom_id res chain seq x y z
N MET A 1 -2.15 8.28 2.65
CA MET A 1 -1.38 9.50 2.28
C MET A 1 -2.32 10.59 1.83
N ASN A 2 -1.90 11.81 2.01
CA ASN A 2 -2.63 12.97 1.52
C ASN A 2 -2.02 13.45 0.22
N VAL A 3 -2.88 13.81 -0.72
CA VAL A 3 -2.51 14.07 -2.10
C VAL A 3 -3.14 15.38 -2.55
N GLU A 4 -2.43 16.15 -3.36
CA GLU A 4 -2.95 17.38 -3.92
C GLU A 4 -4.15 17.11 -4.83
N PRO A 5 -5.15 18.00 -4.81
CA PRO A 5 -6.30 17.85 -5.70
C PRO A 5 -5.86 17.77 -7.15
N GLY A 6 -6.48 16.86 -7.90
CA GLY A 6 -6.16 16.65 -9.30
C GLY A 6 -5.04 15.65 -9.54
N HIS A 7 -4.32 15.21 -8.51
CA HIS A 7 -3.22 14.24 -8.66
C HIS A 7 -3.60 12.82 -8.25
N VAL A 8 -4.81 12.61 -7.73
CA VAL A 8 -5.19 11.31 -7.15
C VAL A 8 -5.07 10.19 -8.16
N LYS A 9 -5.68 10.34 -9.32
CA LYS A 9 -5.70 9.26 -10.32
C LYS A 9 -4.31 9.00 -10.89
N THR A 10 -3.59 10.06 -11.24
CA THR A 10 -2.25 9.92 -11.81
C THR A 10 -1.30 9.29 -10.80
N LEU A 11 -1.35 9.77 -9.56
CA LEU A 11 -0.49 9.23 -8.52
C LEU A 11 -0.82 7.76 -8.22
N ALA A 12 -2.10 7.39 -8.20
CA ALA A 12 -2.48 6.00 -7.99
C ALA A 12 -1.89 5.10 -9.06
N GLN A 13 -1.93 5.54 -10.31
CA GLN A 13 -1.34 4.78 -11.41
C GLN A 13 0.18 4.68 -11.28
N ASP A 14 0.83 5.77 -10.92
CA ASP A 14 2.27 5.79 -10.72
C ASP A 14 2.69 4.87 -9.57
N LEU A 15 1.94 4.88 -8.48
CA LEU A 15 2.23 4.01 -7.34
C LEU A 15 2.12 2.53 -7.70
N LEU A 16 1.13 2.18 -8.51
CA LEU A 16 0.96 0.79 -8.94
C LEU A 16 2.10 0.28 -9.81
N ALA A 17 2.85 1.18 -10.43
CA ALA A 17 4.02 0.81 -11.22
C ALA A 17 5.26 0.54 -10.35
N ILE A 18 5.21 0.88 -9.09
CA ILE A 18 6.33 0.66 -8.16
C ILE A 18 6.33 -0.80 -7.72
N ASP A 19 7.50 -1.43 -7.83
CA ASP A 19 7.67 -2.80 -7.36
C ASP A 19 7.44 -2.85 -5.84
N GLY A 20 6.65 -3.81 -5.39
CA GLY A 20 6.28 -3.93 -3.99
C GLY A 20 4.91 -3.34 -3.67
N VAL A 21 4.39 -2.42 -4.46
CA VAL A 21 3.03 -1.90 -4.29
C VAL A 21 2.06 -2.86 -4.97
N THR A 22 1.13 -3.42 -4.21
CA THR A 22 0.20 -4.41 -4.72
C THR A 22 -1.19 -3.85 -5.01
N GLU A 23 -1.60 -2.85 -4.25
CA GLU A 23 -2.93 -2.27 -4.37
C GLU A 23 -2.88 -0.80 -4.00
N VAL A 24 -3.73 0.00 -4.62
CA VAL A 24 -3.91 1.40 -4.25
C VAL A 24 -5.41 1.69 -4.24
N TYR A 25 -5.86 2.32 -3.17
CA TYR A 25 -7.26 2.67 -2.97
C TYR A 25 -7.41 4.17 -2.84
N SER A 26 -8.40 4.72 -3.55
CA SER A 26 -8.89 6.06 -3.28
C SER A 26 -9.92 5.95 -2.17
N VAL A 27 -9.74 6.72 -1.10
CA VAL A 27 -10.55 6.56 0.10
C VAL A 27 -11.16 7.90 0.52
N ALA A 28 -12.24 7.80 1.27
CA ALA A 28 -12.86 8.94 1.93
C ALA A 28 -12.43 8.93 3.39
N GLY A 29 -12.17 10.11 3.94
CA GLY A 29 -11.76 10.23 5.34
C GLY A 29 -10.55 11.14 5.47
N PRO A 30 -9.69 10.92 6.47
CA PRO A 30 -8.54 11.78 6.71
C PRO A 30 -7.42 11.63 5.68
N TYR A 31 -7.48 10.61 4.86
CA TYR A 31 -6.51 10.35 3.79
C TYR A 31 -7.18 10.35 2.44
N ASP A 32 -6.41 10.58 1.40
CA ASP A 32 -6.91 10.57 0.01
C ASP A 32 -6.61 9.23 -0.67
N LEU A 33 -5.44 8.67 -0.43
CA LEU A 33 -5.02 7.39 -0.98
C LEU A 33 -4.45 6.48 0.10
N VAL A 34 -4.71 5.19 -0.06
CA VAL A 34 -4.07 4.14 0.73
C VAL A 34 -3.40 3.18 -0.23
N ALA A 35 -2.10 3.01 -0.07
CA ALA A 35 -1.32 2.06 -0.86
C ALA A 35 -0.94 0.87 0.01
N ILE A 36 -1.17 -0.32 -0.51
CA ILE A 36 -0.74 -1.55 0.15
C ILE A 36 0.56 -2.00 -0.51
N ALA A 37 1.59 -2.16 0.31
CA ALA A 37 2.89 -2.60 -0.16
C ALA A 37 3.28 -3.88 0.57
N ARG A 38 3.91 -4.79 -0.16
CA ARG A 38 4.44 -6.02 0.40
C ARG A 38 5.90 -6.12 0.01
N VAL A 39 6.75 -6.17 1.01
CA VAL A 39 8.20 -6.27 0.83
C VAL A 39 8.73 -7.37 1.72
N ARG A 40 9.91 -7.89 1.39
CA ARG A 40 10.50 -8.99 2.15
C ARG A 40 11.39 -8.53 3.28
N ARG A 41 11.91 -7.31 3.20
CA ARG A 41 12.86 -6.77 4.18
C ARG A 41 12.45 -5.37 4.57
N HIS A 42 12.75 -5.00 5.80
CA HIS A 42 12.48 -3.66 6.32
C HIS A 42 13.18 -2.58 5.53
N GLU A 43 14.40 -2.84 5.04
CA GLU A 43 15.13 -1.87 4.24
C GLU A 43 14.38 -1.52 2.97
N GLN A 44 13.74 -2.51 2.35
CA GLN A 44 12.93 -2.29 1.15
C GLN A 44 11.74 -1.39 1.44
N LEU A 45 11.13 -1.52 2.61
CA LEU A 45 10.01 -0.67 3.00
C LEU A 45 10.47 0.78 3.18
N SER A 46 11.60 0.98 3.83
CA SER A 46 12.17 2.31 4.03
C SER A 46 12.46 2.99 2.70
N ASP A 47 13.11 2.27 1.78
CA ASP A 47 13.40 2.78 0.45
C ASP A 47 12.13 3.11 -0.32
N LEU A 48 11.14 2.24 -0.25
CA LEU A 48 9.87 2.42 -0.93
C LEU A 48 9.18 3.71 -0.47
N VAL A 49 9.07 3.90 0.84
CA VAL A 49 8.37 5.05 1.40
C VAL A 49 9.16 6.34 1.19
N THR A 50 10.45 6.31 1.46
CA THR A 50 11.27 7.52 1.44
C THR A 50 11.63 7.95 0.02
N ASP A 51 12.12 7.02 -0.77
CA ASP A 51 12.73 7.35 -2.06
C ASP A 51 11.72 7.28 -3.22
N LEU A 52 10.76 6.40 -3.14
CA LEU A 52 9.84 6.19 -4.25
C LEU A 52 8.51 6.90 -4.05
N ILE A 53 7.85 6.69 -2.91
CA ILE A 53 6.53 7.26 -2.68
C ILE A 53 6.64 8.73 -2.30
N GLY A 54 7.50 9.04 -1.33
CA GLY A 54 7.62 10.39 -0.80
C GLY A 54 8.10 11.43 -1.80
N SER A 55 8.80 11.00 -2.86
CA SER A 55 9.30 11.91 -3.89
C SER A 55 8.33 12.12 -5.05
N ARG A 56 7.20 11.44 -5.06
CA ARG A 56 6.24 11.56 -6.17
C ARG A 56 5.53 12.91 -6.13
N GLU A 57 5.33 13.46 -7.32
CA GLU A 57 4.58 14.71 -7.45
C GLU A 57 3.14 14.53 -6.99
N GLY A 58 2.64 15.50 -6.24
CA GLY A 58 1.28 15.47 -5.71
C GLY A 58 1.15 14.92 -4.30
N VAL A 59 2.20 14.29 -3.76
CA VAL A 59 2.18 13.78 -2.40
C VAL A 59 2.39 14.92 -1.42
N ILE A 60 1.42 15.12 -0.53
CA ILE A 60 1.51 16.14 0.52
C ILE A 60 2.15 15.56 1.77
N SER A 61 1.64 14.40 2.19
CA SER A 61 2.15 13.73 3.39
C SER A 61 1.91 12.23 3.29
N THR A 62 2.73 11.47 3.99
CA THR A 62 2.59 10.03 4.08
C THR A 62 2.58 9.59 5.53
N GLU A 63 1.88 8.51 5.80
CA GLU A 63 1.92 7.81 7.07
C GLU A 63 2.05 6.32 6.76
N THR A 64 2.97 5.65 7.41
CA THR A 64 3.23 4.23 7.16
C THR A 64 2.81 3.41 8.36
N LEU A 65 1.98 2.41 8.12
CA LEU A 65 1.58 1.43 9.11
C LEU A 65 2.19 0.09 8.72
N ILE A 66 2.90 -0.52 9.65
CA ILE A 66 3.53 -1.82 9.41
C ILE A 66 2.65 -2.89 10.03
N ALA A 67 2.18 -3.84 9.20
CA ALA A 67 1.40 -4.95 9.68
C ALA A 67 2.32 -6.08 10.11
N PHE A 68 2.23 -6.47 11.38
CA PHE A 68 2.95 -7.64 11.88
C PHE A 68 2.28 -8.94 11.48
N ARG A 69 0.95 -8.90 11.38
CA ARG A 69 0.15 -10.07 11.09
C ARG A 69 -1.10 -9.68 10.32
N ALA A 70 -1.49 -10.51 9.38
CA ALA A 70 -2.73 -10.33 8.65
C ALA A 70 -3.70 -11.45 9.04
N PHE A 71 -4.92 -11.05 9.34
CA PHE A 71 -6.01 -11.99 9.60
C PHE A 71 -7.09 -11.73 8.57
N ALA A 72 -7.40 -12.74 7.78
CA ALA A 72 -8.42 -12.63 6.76
C ALA A 72 -9.23 -13.91 6.72
N LYS A 73 -10.52 -13.75 6.58
CA LYS A 73 -11.42 -14.89 6.50
C LYS A 73 -11.09 -15.80 5.31
N ARG A 74 -10.69 -15.18 4.22
CA ARG A 74 -10.28 -15.91 3.01
C ARG A 74 -9.09 -16.81 3.28
N ASP A 75 -8.11 -16.33 4.05
CA ASP A 75 -6.91 -17.11 4.36
C ASP A 75 -7.24 -18.29 5.25
N LEU A 76 -8.17 -18.10 6.19
CA LEU A 76 -8.66 -19.20 7.02
C LEU A 76 -9.35 -20.26 6.19
N ASP A 77 -10.15 -19.87 5.23
CA ASP A 77 -10.83 -20.80 4.34
C ASP A 77 -9.82 -21.61 3.52
N LEU A 78 -8.78 -20.95 3.01
CA LEU A 78 -7.72 -21.63 2.29
C LEU A 78 -6.97 -22.62 3.18
N VAL A 79 -6.69 -22.25 4.40
CA VAL A 79 -6.01 -23.14 5.36
C VAL A 79 -6.88 -24.36 5.64
N TRP A 80 -8.17 -24.16 5.83
CA TRP A 80 -9.10 -25.26 6.04
C TRP A 80 -9.16 -26.20 4.84
N ASP A 81 -9.23 -25.66 3.64
CA ASP A 81 -9.26 -26.46 2.41
C ASP A 81 -7.98 -27.30 2.29
N ILE A 82 -6.85 -26.67 2.55
CA ILE A 82 -5.57 -27.38 2.50
C ILE A 82 -5.46 -28.42 3.62
N GLY A 83 -5.94 -28.07 4.79
CA GLY A 83 -5.87 -28.94 5.94
C GLY A 83 -6.78 -30.16 5.83
N VAL A 84 -7.87 -30.03 5.11
CA VAL A 84 -8.83 -31.12 4.89
C VAL A 84 -8.40 -32.00 3.75
N ASP A 85 -7.78 -31.43 2.77
CA ASP A 85 -7.27 -32.17 1.63
C ASP A 85 -6.01 -32.94 1.99
#